data_2d03fc65437d39423ed724e5e52b1b66
#
_entry.id   2d03fc65437d39423ed724e5e52b1b66
#
_cell.length_a   1.000
_cell.length_b   1.000
_cell.length_c   1.000
_cell.angle_alpha   90.00
_cell.angle_beta   90.00
_cell.angle_gamma   90.00
#
_symmetry.space_group_name_H-M   'P 1'
#
loop_
_entity.id
_entity.type
_entity.pdbx_description
1 polymer ?
#
loop_
_entity_poly.entity_id
_entity_poly.type
_entity_poly.pdbx_seq_one_letter_code
_entity_poly.pdbx_strand_id
1 'polypeptide(L)'
;MSNKTEYYHFDPYLAMLEQVTDYLRNRKELSRLDRLRQCFYLKAKEGKVLYNWRERELQSLIADWGWTDEEIALLNSRPKWKMKQAIVQDKMLVEQLLQSYRNLINFANKFHINPSIMTNDTDILMRKLYSVFEILPGKVTLLNPHITPDLSEQNITFIEAQDSSAMKAGWYLINQSPKSAYDSSQRFVQYNKNLHKLVAWAYFNGMITVSTKLHVVSQHVDLHKLRQFITDLRLFFPVSAPKISENELLHPNEIRSLILAINLTNDPTQHFADIRRDFHSSDLFSFNAFEQNLVGSVSIIYRNMWNEIRTQHFEGEQAVLNALKLLSNKIYRNSAPPQSVNVFCYSKQFRSELRETIADLVHRCISVQTGSIYANAFNTVKVAGRTWQLVFSDKNVKIKPVAEQAVEKVKRLTILSHLSKKGENRVVVYPSQINDFASEGFLQFFFEDGKNGCFNVYILDENNHIENYTSCSGTKEEKIREINRLYAEQYLENDQNSIFNYPQFYQLLEEGDEVKIVPFQSKQHREFMQKQG
;
A
#
# COMPACT_ATOMS: atom_id res chain seq x y z
N MET A 1 23.67 39.54 -61.28
CA MET A 1 24.07 38.20 -60.82
C MET A 1 24.33 38.27 -59.35
N SER A 2 23.37 37.85 -58.54
CA SER A 2 23.47 37.87 -57.07
C SER A 2 23.96 36.49 -56.65
N ASN A 3 25.20 36.40 -56.24
CA ASN A 3 25.74 35.22 -55.59
C ASN A 3 25.09 35.13 -54.17
N LYS A 4 24.01 34.36 -54.07
CA LYS A 4 23.56 33.88 -52.76
C LYS A 4 24.53 32.78 -52.33
N THR A 5 25.49 33.12 -51.49
CA THR A 5 26.20 32.14 -50.67
C THR A 5 25.17 31.43 -49.81
N GLU A 6 24.80 30.21 -50.20
CA GLU A 6 24.04 29.30 -49.33
C GLU A 6 24.93 29.00 -48.11
N TYR A 7 24.59 29.61 -46.98
CA TYR A 7 25.19 29.24 -45.72
C TYR A 7 24.74 27.80 -45.41
N TYR A 8 25.68 26.88 -45.50
CA TYR A 8 25.47 25.49 -45.13
C TYR A 8 25.29 25.45 -43.59
N HIS A 9 24.06 25.30 -43.14
CA HIS A 9 23.76 25.17 -41.74
C HIS A 9 23.90 23.69 -41.34
N PHE A 10 25.02 23.34 -40.72
CA PHE A 10 25.20 22.01 -40.16
C PHE A 10 24.33 21.85 -38.90
N ASP A 11 23.41 20.88 -38.94
CA ASP A 11 22.60 20.47 -37.78
C ASP A 11 23.05 19.06 -37.35
N PRO A 12 23.69 18.91 -36.18
CA PRO A 12 24.20 17.61 -35.72
C PRO A 12 23.08 16.58 -35.47
N TYR A 13 21.87 17.03 -35.12
CA TYR A 13 20.72 16.13 -34.92
C TYR A 13 20.22 15.58 -36.25
N LEU A 14 20.25 16.37 -37.31
CA LEU A 14 19.88 15.92 -38.64
C LEU A 14 20.89 14.90 -39.18
N ALA A 15 22.19 15.19 -39.06
CA ALA A 15 23.25 14.26 -39.46
C ALA A 15 23.15 12.92 -38.68
N MET A 16 22.85 12.97 -37.42
CA MET A 16 22.63 11.77 -36.61
C MET A 16 21.36 11.02 -37.05
N LEU A 17 20.28 11.72 -37.38
CA LEU A 17 19.04 11.12 -37.86
C LEU A 17 19.29 10.35 -39.15
N GLU A 18 20.03 10.91 -40.11
CA GLU A 18 20.38 10.28 -41.40
C GLU A 18 21.17 8.97 -41.15
N GLN A 19 22.26 9.04 -40.36
CA GLN A 19 23.08 7.86 -40.06
C GLN A 19 22.30 6.74 -39.38
N VAL A 20 21.46 7.09 -38.38
CA VAL A 20 20.65 6.09 -37.69
C VAL A 20 19.54 5.57 -38.58
N THR A 21 18.98 6.40 -39.49
CA THR A 21 17.98 5.97 -40.46
C THR A 21 18.56 4.92 -41.40
N ASP A 22 19.76 5.13 -41.95
CA ASP A 22 20.42 4.18 -42.84
C ASP A 22 20.78 2.89 -42.10
N TYR A 23 21.27 2.99 -40.85
CA TYR A 23 21.54 1.83 -40.03
C TYR A 23 20.29 0.97 -39.77
N LEU A 24 19.17 1.58 -39.41
CA LEU A 24 17.92 0.88 -39.12
C LEU A 24 17.26 0.31 -40.38
N ARG A 25 17.33 1.02 -41.54
CA ARG A 25 16.87 0.53 -42.84
C ARG A 25 17.65 -0.72 -43.25
N ASN A 26 18.98 -0.69 -43.18
CA ASN A 26 19.83 -1.81 -43.53
C ASN A 26 19.54 -3.06 -42.68
N ARG A 27 19.09 -2.87 -41.44
CA ARG A 27 18.69 -3.95 -40.55
C ARG A 27 17.22 -4.35 -40.64
N LYS A 28 16.45 -3.68 -41.47
CA LYS A 28 14.99 -3.87 -41.64
C LYS A 28 14.21 -3.63 -40.33
N GLU A 29 14.72 -2.77 -39.43
CA GLU A 29 14.09 -2.43 -38.15
C GLU A 29 13.11 -1.25 -38.32
N LEU A 30 12.09 -1.40 -39.16
CA LEU A 30 11.20 -0.32 -39.59
C LEU A 30 10.38 0.28 -38.41
N SER A 31 9.95 -0.52 -37.44
CA SER A 31 9.22 -0.01 -36.29
C SER A 31 10.09 0.89 -35.42
N ARG A 32 11.39 0.61 -35.29
CA ARG A 32 12.34 1.47 -34.58
C ARG A 32 12.60 2.76 -35.37
N LEU A 33 12.69 2.66 -36.69
CA LEU A 33 12.86 3.82 -37.55
C LEU A 33 11.69 4.79 -37.41
N ASP A 34 10.46 4.28 -37.41
CA ASP A 34 9.27 5.11 -37.23
C ASP A 34 9.28 5.81 -35.85
N ARG A 35 9.66 5.11 -34.79
CA ARG A 35 9.83 5.72 -33.46
C ARG A 35 10.89 6.81 -33.42
N LEU A 36 12.04 6.56 -34.04
CA LEU A 36 13.11 7.56 -34.14
C LEU A 36 12.58 8.84 -34.79
N ARG A 37 11.83 8.71 -35.88
CA ARG A 37 11.21 9.83 -36.60
C ARG A 37 10.22 10.58 -35.70
N GLN A 38 9.36 9.87 -34.97
CA GLN A 38 8.42 10.49 -34.01
C GLN A 38 9.15 11.26 -32.93
N CYS A 39 10.20 10.68 -32.31
CA CYS A 39 11.01 11.36 -31.31
C CYS A 39 11.71 12.60 -31.88
N PHE A 40 12.27 12.49 -33.07
CA PHE A 40 12.89 13.62 -33.78
C PHE A 40 11.89 14.74 -34.03
N TYR A 41 10.72 14.41 -34.58
CA TYR A 41 9.64 15.36 -34.80
C TYR A 41 9.23 16.11 -33.54
N LEU A 42 8.96 15.37 -32.48
CA LEU A 42 8.58 15.96 -31.17
C LEU A 42 9.69 16.88 -30.63
N LYS A 43 10.95 16.46 -30.76
CA LYS A 43 12.09 17.27 -30.33
C LYS A 43 12.26 18.53 -31.17
N ALA A 44 12.08 18.44 -32.47
CA ALA A 44 12.14 19.59 -33.36
C ALA A 44 11.04 20.62 -33.07
N LYS A 45 9.84 20.17 -32.63
CA LYS A 45 8.69 21.05 -32.26
C LYS A 45 8.76 21.62 -30.82
N GLU A 46 9.67 21.15 -29.96
CA GLU A 46 9.82 21.69 -28.60
C GLU A 46 10.42 23.12 -28.57
N GLY A 47 11.16 23.53 -29.59
CA GLY A 47 11.74 24.86 -29.68
C GLY A 47 10.68 25.96 -29.86
N LYS A 48 10.76 27.02 -29.03
CA LYS A 48 9.83 28.16 -29.12
C LYS A 48 9.97 28.99 -30.39
N VAL A 49 11.10 28.88 -31.08
CA VAL A 49 11.39 29.60 -32.33
C VAL A 49 12.00 28.59 -33.29
N LEU A 50 11.21 28.17 -34.27
CA LEU A 50 11.74 27.44 -35.42
C LEU A 50 12.28 28.48 -36.41
N TYR A 51 13.57 28.40 -36.74
CA TYR A 51 14.10 29.13 -37.88
C TYR A 51 13.42 28.64 -39.14
N ASN A 52 13.06 29.54 -40.05
CA ASN A 52 12.34 29.21 -41.28
C ASN A 52 12.97 28.08 -42.12
N TRP A 53 14.29 27.91 -42.04
CA TRP A 53 14.99 26.82 -42.72
C TRP A 53 14.75 25.45 -42.04
N ARG A 54 14.73 25.39 -40.69
CA ARG A 54 14.42 24.17 -39.93
C ARG A 54 13.00 23.70 -40.15
N GLU A 55 12.07 24.61 -40.27
CA GLU A 55 10.67 24.28 -40.56
C GLU A 55 10.48 23.72 -41.95
N ARG A 56 11.14 24.30 -42.97
CA ARG A 56 11.16 23.76 -44.34
C ARG A 56 11.79 22.37 -44.38
N GLU A 57 12.92 22.18 -43.73
CA GLU A 57 13.59 20.88 -43.67
C GLU A 57 12.71 19.82 -42.99
N LEU A 58 12.06 20.18 -41.87
CA LEU A 58 11.13 19.28 -41.18
C LEU A 58 9.93 18.91 -42.08
N GLN A 59 9.37 19.83 -42.84
CA GLN A 59 8.29 19.55 -43.81
C GLN A 59 8.76 18.62 -44.92
N SER A 60 9.97 18.79 -45.43
CA SER A 60 10.56 17.89 -46.43
C SER A 60 10.70 16.47 -45.87
N LEU A 61 11.23 16.35 -44.63
CA LEU A 61 11.38 15.05 -43.95
C LEU A 61 10.02 14.36 -43.71
N ILE A 62 8.99 15.09 -43.31
CA ILE A 62 7.63 14.56 -43.13
C ILE A 62 7.08 13.99 -44.43
N ALA A 63 7.26 14.72 -45.53
CA ALA A 63 6.85 14.26 -46.85
C ALA A 63 7.61 12.98 -47.27
N ASP A 64 8.92 12.92 -47.05
CA ASP A 64 9.76 11.74 -47.30
C ASP A 64 9.40 10.53 -46.41
N TRP A 65 8.91 10.76 -45.21
CA TRP A 65 8.46 9.71 -44.32
C TRP A 65 7.10 9.14 -44.70
N GLY A 66 6.32 9.88 -45.52
CA GLY A 66 4.99 9.49 -45.96
C GLY A 66 3.95 9.52 -44.84
N TRP A 67 4.13 10.40 -43.83
CA TRP A 67 3.18 10.53 -42.74
C TRP A 67 1.88 11.19 -43.16
N THR A 68 0.78 10.71 -42.60
CA THR A 68 -0.54 11.28 -42.83
C THR A 68 -0.79 12.50 -41.93
N ASP A 69 -1.72 13.35 -42.30
CA ASP A 69 -2.16 14.49 -41.49
C ASP A 69 -2.70 14.04 -40.13
N GLU A 70 -3.30 12.84 -40.05
CA GLU A 70 -3.83 12.27 -38.82
C GLU A 70 -2.70 11.88 -37.85
N GLU A 71 -1.62 11.29 -38.34
CA GLU A 71 -0.43 10.94 -37.54
C GLU A 71 0.24 12.20 -37.02
N ILE A 72 0.37 13.22 -37.84
CA ILE A 72 0.92 14.52 -37.45
C ILE A 72 0.01 15.20 -36.40
N ALA A 73 -1.31 15.18 -36.60
CA ALA A 73 -2.28 15.74 -35.64
C ALA A 73 -2.23 15.01 -34.30
N LEU A 74 -2.06 13.70 -34.31
CA LEU A 74 -1.89 12.91 -33.06
C LEU A 74 -0.65 13.37 -32.28
N LEU A 75 0.50 13.52 -32.95
CA LEU A 75 1.73 13.98 -32.29
C LEU A 75 1.60 15.44 -31.82
N ASN A 76 0.97 16.30 -32.57
CA ASN A 76 0.70 17.69 -32.19
C ASN A 76 -0.28 17.80 -31.01
N SER A 77 -1.11 16.79 -30.79
CA SER A 77 -2.00 16.71 -29.62
C SER A 77 -1.29 16.34 -28.31
N ARG A 78 0.02 16.07 -28.32
CA ARG A 78 0.83 15.68 -27.18
C ARG A 78 0.58 16.52 -25.91
N PRO A 79 0.45 17.86 -25.96
CA PRO A 79 0.14 18.65 -24.78
C PRO A 79 -1.19 18.32 -24.10
N LYS A 80 -2.09 17.64 -24.82
CA LYS A 80 -3.41 17.21 -24.35
C LYS A 80 -3.45 15.72 -23.99
N TRP A 81 -2.35 15.00 -24.15
CA TRP A 81 -2.31 13.58 -23.80
C TRP A 81 -2.52 13.39 -22.31
N LYS A 82 -3.42 12.48 -21.98
CA LYS A 82 -3.68 12.05 -20.62
C LYS A 82 -3.12 10.65 -20.38
N MET A 83 -3.25 10.14 -19.18
CA MET A 83 -2.58 8.94 -18.68
C MET A 83 -2.62 7.76 -19.66
N LYS A 84 -3.73 7.52 -20.32
CA LYS A 84 -3.90 6.38 -21.23
C LYS A 84 -2.94 6.45 -22.44
N GLN A 85 -2.84 7.62 -23.09
CA GLN A 85 -1.90 7.83 -24.18
C GLN A 85 -0.46 7.85 -23.68
N ALA A 86 -0.22 8.48 -22.53
CA ALA A 86 1.10 8.54 -21.94
C ALA A 86 1.66 7.15 -21.62
N ILE A 87 0.87 6.24 -21.04
CA ILE A 87 1.28 4.84 -20.79
C ILE A 87 1.68 4.12 -22.06
N VAL A 88 0.90 4.27 -23.14
CA VAL A 88 1.19 3.64 -24.43
C VAL A 88 2.52 4.15 -24.99
N GLN A 89 2.73 5.46 -24.98
CA GLN A 89 3.95 6.09 -25.50
C GLN A 89 5.18 5.76 -24.62
N ASP A 90 5.02 5.77 -23.30
CA ASP A 90 6.09 5.39 -22.37
C ASP A 90 6.54 3.95 -22.59
N LYS A 91 5.60 3.01 -22.70
CA LYS A 91 5.89 1.62 -22.97
C LYS A 91 6.70 1.44 -24.25
N MET A 92 6.27 2.11 -25.32
CA MET A 92 6.96 2.06 -26.61
C MET A 92 8.38 2.66 -26.54
N LEU A 93 8.56 3.76 -25.80
CA LEU A 93 9.87 4.39 -25.59
C LEU A 93 10.79 3.47 -24.79
N VAL A 94 10.29 2.89 -23.70
CA VAL A 94 11.05 1.96 -22.84
C VAL A 94 11.49 0.73 -23.63
N GLU A 95 10.64 0.14 -24.46
CA GLU A 95 10.99 -1.00 -25.32
C GLU A 95 12.14 -0.64 -26.27
N GLN A 96 12.12 0.54 -26.88
CA GLN A 96 13.18 1.03 -27.76
C GLN A 96 14.52 1.20 -27.03
N LEU A 97 14.47 1.82 -25.85
CA LEU A 97 15.65 2.05 -25.05
C LEU A 97 16.24 0.72 -24.52
N LEU A 98 15.41 -0.23 -24.12
CA LEU A 98 15.85 -1.58 -23.74
C LEU A 98 16.54 -2.31 -24.90
N GLN A 99 16.00 -2.21 -26.11
CA GLN A 99 16.62 -2.82 -27.31
C GLN A 99 17.97 -2.16 -27.62
N SER A 100 18.03 -0.84 -27.54
CA SER A 100 19.28 -0.10 -27.76
C SER A 100 20.35 -0.48 -26.72
N TYR A 101 19.93 -0.59 -25.45
CA TYR A 101 20.80 -1.04 -24.36
C TYR A 101 21.34 -2.47 -24.60
N ARG A 102 20.48 -3.41 -24.97
CA ARG A 102 20.91 -4.79 -25.31
C ARG A 102 21.91 -4.82 -26.44
N ASN A 103 21.71 -4.01 -27.48
CA ASN A 103 22.63 -3.89 -28.60
C ASN A 103 23.99 -3.36 -28.14
N LEU A 104 24.00 -2.37 -27.23
CA LEU A 104 25.23 -1.80 -26.66
C LEU A 104 26.00 -2.83 -25.83
N ILE A 105 25.33 -3.59 -24.99
CA ILE A 105 25.94 -4.66 -24.19
C ILE A 105 26.51 -5.75 -25.07
N ASN A 106 25.75 -6.19 -26.08
CA ASN A 106 26.22 -7.18 -27.05
C ASN A 106 27.45 -6.70 -27.83
N PHE A 107 27.48 -5.41 -28.19
CA PHE A 107 28.65 -4.79 -28.82
C PHE A 107 29.86 -4.79 -27.88
N ALA A 108 29.68 -4.34 -26.64
CA ALA A 108 30.74 -4.33 -25.65
C ALA A 108 31.33 -5.73 -25.39
N ASN A 109 30.50 -6.74 -25.27
CA ASN A 109 30.90 -8.14 -25.09
C ASN A 109 31.64 -8.68 -26.34
N LYS A 110 31.16 -8.36 -27.55
CA LYS A 110 31.78 -8.82 -28.81
C LYS A 110 33.17 -8.28 -29.03
N PHE A 111 33.41 -7.04 -28.67
CA PHE A 111 34.71 -6.37 -28.90
C PHE A 111 35.63 -6.43 -27.67
N HIS A 112 35.31 -7.24 -26.66
CA HIS A 112 36.16 -7.45 -25.47
C HIS A 112 36.62 -6.13 -24.84
N ILE A 113 35.69 -5.15 -24.80
CA ILE A 113 35.99 -3.87 -24.14
C ILE A 113 36.35 -4.18 -22.70
N ASN A 114 37.62 -3.93 -22.35
CA ASN A 114 38.17 -4.30 -21.06
C ASN A 114 37.40 -3.56 -19.95
N PRO A 115 36.75 -4.27 -18.99
CA PRO A 115 36.05 -3.64 -17.87
C PRO A 115 36.93 -2.71 -17.02
N SER A 116 38.23 -2.93 -17.03
CA SER A 116 39.20 -2.08 -16.29
C SER A 116 39.35 -0.65 -16.87
N ILE A 117 38.85 -0.41 -18.09
CA ILE A 117 38.79 0.92 -18.69
C ILE A 117 37.48 1.65 -18.30
N MET A 118 36.47 0.92 -17.79
CA MET A 118 35.27 1.52 -17.29
C MET A 118 35.57 2.24 -15.98
N THR A 119 35.59 3.55 -16.04
CA THR A 119 35.68 4.40 -14.85
C THR A 119 34.43 4.18 -13.99
N ASN A 120 34.49 4.47 -12.68
CA ASN A 120 33.34 4.44 -11.79
C ASN A 120 32.11 5.16 -12.38
N ASP A 121 32.33 6.22 -13.15
CA ASP A 121 31.28 7.00 -13.81
C ASP A 121 30.51 6.19 -14.87
N THR A 122 31.23 5.35 -15.64
CA THR A 122 30.60 4.48 -16.64
C THR A 122 29.75 3.40 -15.97
N ASP A 123 30.24 2.81 -14.87
CA ASP A 123 29.50 1.84 -14.06
C ASP A 123 28.23 2.46 -13.45
N ILE A 124 28.34 3.67 -12.92
CA ILE A 124 27.20 4.43 -12.38
C ILE A 124 26.19 4.73 -13.48
N LEU A 125 26.65 5.21 -14.64
CA LEU A 125 25.78 5.50 -15.79
C LEU A 125 25.03 4.25 -16.25
N MET A 126 25.73 3.13 -16.41
CA MET A 126 25.16 1.85 -16.82
C MET A 126 24.13 1.35 -15.83
N ARG A 127 24.42 1.40 -14.53
CA ARG A 127 23.46 1.03 -13.47
C ARG A 127 22.25 1.94 -13.45
N LYS A 128 22.44 3.25 -13.68
CA LYS A 128 21.35 4.22 -13.76
C LYS A 128 20.43 3.96 -14.96
N LEU A 129 21.00 3.73 -16.13
CA LEU A 129 20.23 3.35 -17.32
C LEU A 129 19.45 2.05 -17.09
N TYR A 130 20.13 1.04 -16.53
CA TYR A 130 19.50 -0.23 -16.20
C TYR A 130 18.34 -0.04 -15.21
N SER A 131 18.54 0.76 -14.15
CA SER A 131 17.53 1.01 -13.13
C SER A 131 16.27 1.69 -13.67
N VAL A 132 16.38 2.54 -14.69
CA VAL A 132 15.22 3.20 -15.32
C VAL A 132 14.30 2.20 -16.01
N PHE A 133 14.88 1.17 -16.65
CA PHE A 133 14.14 0.21 -17.45
C PHE A 133 13.75 -1.07 -16.73
N GLU A 134 14.37 -1.34 -15.59
CA GLU A 134 14.16 -2.56 -14.84
C GLU A 134 12.82 -2.53 -14.11
N ILE A 135 11.98 -3.52 -14.40
CA ILE A 135 10.73 -3.74 -13.67
C ILE A 135 11.03 -4.64 -12.49
N LEU A 136 11.27 -4.03 -11.32
CA LEU A 136 11.54 -4.74 -10.09
C LEU A 136 10.29 -4.87 -9.21
N PRO A 137 10.17 -5.99 -8.47
CA PRO A 137 9.12 -6.11 -7.46
C PRO A 137 9.17 -4.91 -6.48
N GLY A 138 8.01 -4.33 -6.22
CA GLY A 138 7.89 -3.18 -5.32
C GLY A 138 8.27 -1.82 -5.92
N LYS A 139 8.93 -1.76 -7.06
CA LYS A 139 9.23 -0.49 -7.72
C LYS A 139 7.96 0.15 -8.29
N VAL A 140 7.82 1.45 -8.08
CA VAL A 140 6.77 2.26 -8.72
C VAL A 140 7.30 2.75 -10.06
N THR A 141 6.66 2.35 -11.15
CA THR A 141 7.01 2.80 -12.49
C THR A 141 6.57 4.25 -12.66
N LEU A 142 7.53 5.12 -12.89
CA LEU A 142 7.28 6.51 -13.21
C LEU A 142 7.31 6.68 -14.72
N LEU A 143 6.30 7.32 -15.28
CA LEU A 143 6.28 7.70 -16.68
C LEU A 143 7.30 8.81 -16.92
N ASN A 144 7.87 8.84 -18.11
CA ASN A 144 8.78 9.91 -18.47
C ASN A 144 8.06 11.27 -18.39
N PRO A 145 8.52 12.22 -17.55
CA PRO A 145 7.86 13.51 -17.36
C PRO A 145 7.81 14.36 -18.63
N HIS A 146 8.60 14.04 -19.64
CA HIS A 146 8.62 14.74 -20.93
C HIS A 146 7.64 14.18 -21.95
N ILE A 147 6.88 13.11 -21.66
CA ILE A 147 5.88 12.57 -22.58
C ILE A 147 4.71 13.55 -22.76
N THR A 148 4.22 14.11 -21.66
CA THR A 148 3.16 15.11 -21.66
C THR A 148 3.36 16.09 -20.48
N PRO A 149 2.99 17.36 -20.62
CA PRO A 149 3.19 18.35 -19.58
C PRO A 149 2.24 18.17 -18.38
N ASP A 150 1.08 17.56 -18.56
CA ASP A 150 0.05 17.45 -17.53
C ASP A 150 -0.70 16.12 -17.59
N LEU A 151 -0.49 15.30 -16.55
CA LEU A 151 -1.18 14.03 -16.32
C LEU A 151 -2.30 14.13 -15.27
N SER A 152 -2.58 15.31 -14.73
CA SER A 152 -3.61 15.48 -13.70
C SER A 152 -4.99 15.06 -14.20
N GLU A 153 -5.74 14.41 -13.33
CA GLU A 153 -7.10 13.96 -13.59
C GLU A 153 -8.10 14.70 -12.69
N GLN A 154 -9.28 15.00 -13.24
CA GLN A 154 -10.33 15.68 -12.47
C GLN A 154 -10.97 14.75 -11.44
N ASN A 155 -11.15 13.50 -11.79
CA ASN A 155 -11.73 12.47 -10.93
C ASN A 155 -10.85 11.23 -10.94
N ILE A 156 -10.63 10.66 -9.77
CA ILE A 156 -9.95 9.37 -9.59
C ILE A 156 -10.75 8.53 -8.62
N THR A 157 -11.06 7.31 -9.03
CA THR A 157 -11.71 6.31 -8.20
C THR A 157 -10.78 5.12 -7.99
N PHE A 158 -10.60 4.71 -6.73
CA PHE A 158 -9.97 3.47 -6.34
C PHE A 158 -11.05 2.44 -6.02
N ILE A 159 -11.00 1.29 -6.69
CA ILE A 159 -11.98 0.21 -6.52
C ILE A 159 -11.27 -1.02 -5.99
N GLU A 160 -11.72 -1.53 -4.85
CA GLU A 160 -11.29 -2.81 -4.32
C GLU A 160 -12.15 -3.93 -4.93
N ALA A 161 -11.51 -4.91 -5.55
CA ALA A 161 -12.17 -6.08 -6.11
C ALA A 161 -11.75 -7.34 -5.37
N GLN A 162 -12.71 -8.23 -5.16
CA GLN A 162 -12.47 -9.61 -4.73
C GLN A 162 -12.25 -10.50 -5.95
N ASP A 163 -11.63 -11.65 -5.73
CA ASP A 163 -11.35 -12.60 -6.81
C ASP A 163 -12.65 -13.14 -7.41
N SER A 164 -12.79 -13.00 -8.71
CA SER A 164 -13.98 -13.45 -9.45
C SER A 164 -13.57 -13.88 -10.87
N SER A 165 -14.49 -14.47 -11.62
CA SER A 165 -14.26 -14.84 -13.02
C SER A 165 -13.93 -13.63 -13.93
N ALA A 166 -14.36 -12.42 -13.53
CA ALA A 166 -14.18 -11.20 -14.33
C ALA A 166 -13.03 -10.32 -13.84
N MET A 167 -12.68 -10.36 -12.55
CA MET A 167 -11.70 -9.45 -11.94
C MET A 167 -10.80 -10.20 -10.96
N LYS A 168 -9.50 -9.93 -11.03
CA LYS A 168 -8.53 -10.41 -10.07
C LYS A 168 -8.63 -9.62 -8.77
N ALA A 169 -8.46 -10.28 -7.62
CA ALA A 169 -8.43 -9.62 -6.32
C ALA A 169 -7.34 -8.53 -6.26
N GLY A 170 -7.70 -7.37 -5.72
CA GLY A 170 -6.81 -6.23 -5.57
C GLY A 170 -7.48 -4.90 -5.89
N TRP A 171 -6.69 -3.91 -6.24
CA TRP A 171 -7.14 -2.54 -6.41
C TRP A 171 -7.02 -2.08 -7.86
N TYR A 172 -8.07 -1.45 -8.33
CA TYR A 172 -8.18 -0.89 -9.68
C TYR A 172 -8.35 0.62 -9.60
N LEU A 173 -7.73 1.32 -10.54
CA LEU A 173 -7.83 2.77 -10.68
C LEU A 173 -8.58 3.11 -11.96
N ILE A 174 -9.57 3.98 -11.85
CA ILE A 174 -10.27 4.60 -12.97
C ILE A 174 -10.21 6.12 -12.86
N ASN A 175 -10.13 6.81 -14.00
CA ASN A 175 -10.06 8.28 -14.06
C ASN A 175 -11.44 8.92 -14.26
N GLN A 176 -12.46 8.38 -13.62
CA GLN A 176 -13.86 8.84 -13.70
C GLN A 176 -14.50 8.80 -12.31
N SER A 177 -15.60 9.54 -12.13
CA SER A 177 -16.49 9.33 -10.97
C SER A 177 -17.12 7.94 -11.02
N PRO A 178 -17.39 7.29 -9.90
CA PRO A 178 -18.09 6.03 -9.88
C PRO A 178 -19.53 6.25 -10.38
N LYS A 179 -19.75 5.91 -11.63
CA LYS A 179 -21.10 5.66 -12.15
C LYS A 179 -21.41 4.24 -11.75
N SER A 180 -22.60 3.93 -11.29
CA SER A 180 -23.01 2.63 -10.75
C SER A 180 -21.95 1.51 -10.87
N ALA A 181 -21.59 0.85 -9.81
CA ALA A 181 -20.44 -0.03 -9.66
C ALA A 181 -20.29 -1.19 -10.68
N TYR A 182 -21.14 -1.29 -11.67
CA TYR A 182 -21.31 -2.43 -12.57
C TYR A 182 -21.36 -2.08 -14.07
N ASP A 183 -20.89 -0.90 -14.46
CA ASP A 183 -20.78 -0.61 -15.89
C ASP A 183 -19.58 -1.37 -16.45
N SER A 184 -19.86 -2.46 -17.18
CA SER A 184 -18.85 -3.29 -17.88
C SER A 184 -18.05 -2.52 -18.95
N SER A 185 -18.45 -1.28 -19.26
CA SER A 185 -17.72 -0.36 -20.15
C SER A 185 -16.59 0.40 -19.44
N GLN A 186 -16.45 0.30 -18.12
CA GLN A 186 -15.40 0.97 -17.35
C GLN A 186 -14.04 0.38 -17.73
N ARG A 187 -13.18 1.22 -18.30
CA ARG A 187 -11.81 0.84 -18.63
C ARG A 187 -10.89 1.26 -17.50
N PHE A 188 -10.31 0.28 -16.83
CA PHE A 188 -9.30 0.51 -15.82
C PHE A 188 -8.04 1.14 -16.43
N VAL A 189 -7.48 2.10 -15.70
CA VAL A 189 -6.22 2.75 -16.06
C VAL A 189 -5.05 1.93 -15.57
N GLN A 190 -5.14 1.44 -14.33
CA GLN A 190 -4.07 0.68 -13.69
C GLN A 190 -4.66 -0.29 -12.64
N TYR A 191 -3.91 -1.37 -12.40
CA TYR A 191 -4.18 -2.37 -11.37
C TYR A 191 -2.97 -2.59 -10.48
N ASN A 192 -3.20 -2.82 -9.20
CA ASN A 192 -2.20 -3.35 -8.30
C ASN A 192 -2.85 -4.18 -7.19
N LYS A 193 -2.12 -5.19 -6.68
CA LYS A 193 -2.59 -5.99 -5.55
C LYS A 193 -2.81 -5.13 -4.31
N ASN A 194 -1.97 -4.11 -4.10
CA ASN A 194 -1.94 -3.31 -2.88
C ASN A 194 -2.32 -1.85 -3.15
N LEU A 195 -3.23 -1.29 -2.35
CA LEU A 195 -3.70 0.09 -2.46
C LEU A 195 -2.56 1.11 -2.41
N HIS A 196 -1.69 1.01 -1.40
CA HIS A 196 -0.61 2.00 -1.20
C HIS A 196 0.30 2.13 -2.42
N LYS A 197 0.57 1.02 -3.14
CA LYS A 197 1.37 1.05 -4.36
C LYS A 197 0.60 1.71 -5.51
N LEU A 198 -0.69 1.46 -5.63
CA LEU A 198 -1.53 2.08 -6.65
C LEU A 198 -1.69 3.58 -6.41
N VAL A 199 -1.89 4.00 -5.14
CA VAL A 199 -1.92 5.41 -4.74
C VAL A 199 -0.57 6.08 -4.99
N ALA A 200 0.54 5.44 -4.60
CA ALA A 200 1.89 5.95 -4.88
C ALA A 200 2.12 6.13 -6.38
N TRP A 201 1.72 5.15 -7.19
CA TRP A 201 1.83 5.24 -8.64
C TRP A 201 1.04 6.43 -9.21
N ALA A 202 -0.22 6.60 -8.81
CA ALA A 202 -1.05 7.71 -9.27
C ALA A 202 -0.51 9.08 -8.81
N TYR A 203 -0.04 9.16 -7.56
CA TYR A 203 0.49 10.38 -6.97
C TYR A 203 1.81 10.80 -7.62
N PHE A 204 2.80 9.91 -7.70
CA PHE A 204 4.12 10.24 -8.25
C PHE A 204 4.12 10.45 -9.76
N ASN A 205 3.12 9.94 -10.48
CA ASN A 205 2.90 10.26 -11.88
C ASN A 205 2.08 11.55 -12.10
N GLY A 206 1.75 12.29 -11.02
CA GLY A 206 1.09 13.58 -11.12
C GLY A 206 -0.40 13.53 -11.46
N MET A 207 -1.05 12.36 -11.37
CA MET A 207 -2.50 12.24 -11.59
C MET A 207 -3.31 12.90 -10.49
N ILE A 208 -2.81 12.83 -9.25
CA ILE A 208 -3.49 13.35 -8.05
C ILE A 208 -2.95 14.74 -7.72
N THR A 209 -3.78 15.75 -7.93
CA THR A 209 -3.51 17.14 -7.56
C THR A 209 -4.44 17.60 -6.44
N VAL A 210 -4.30 18.85 -6.00
CA VAL A 210 -5.18 19.44 -4.99
C VAL A 210 -6.63 19.54 -5.48
N SER A 211 -6.82 19.72 -6.80
CA SER A 211 -8.14 19.84 -7.44
C SER A 211 -8.79 18.49 -7.79
N THR A 212 -8.06 17.39 -7.71
CA THR A 212 -8.57 16.05 -8.04
C THR A 212 -9.64 15.61 -7.05
N LYS A 213 -10.83 15.25 -7.56
CA LYS A 213 -11.91 14.65 -6.78
C LYS A 213 -11.62 13.16 -6.60
N LEU A 214 -11.45 12.77 -5.34
CA LEU A 214 -11.13 11.39 -4.96
C LEU A 214 -12.40 10.63 -4.59
N HIS A 215 -12.48 9.39 -5.06
CA HIS A 215 -13.54 8.44 -4.75
C HIS A 215 -12.91 7.08 -4.39
N VAL A 216 -13.62 6.32 -3.57
CA VAL A 216 -13.23 4.95 -3.20
C VAL A 216 -14.45 4.05 -3.13
N VAL A 217 -14.30 2.83 -3.64
CA VAL A 217 -15.29 1.76 -3.53
C VAL A 217 -14.59 0.58 -2.87
N SER A 218 -14.78 0.43 -1.56
CA SER A 218 -14.11 -0.58 -0.74
C SER A 218 -14.91 -0.83 0.53
N GLN A 219 -14.75 -2.03 1.10
CA GLN A 219 -15.30 -2.37 2.42
C GLN A 219 -14.29 -2.08 3.56
N HIS A 220 -13.00 -1.97 3.24
CA HIS A 220 -11.92 -1.83 4.22
C HIS A 220 -11.38 -0.41 4.35
N VAL A 221 -11.53 0.40 3.29
CA VAL A 221 -10.97 1.75 3.22
C VAL A 221 -12.07 2.72 2.84
N ASP A 222 -12.38 3.66 3.71
CA ASP A 222 -13.29 4.76 3.43
C ASP A 222 -12.57 5.95 2.76
N LEU A 223 -13.36 6.91 2.29
CA LEU A 223 -12.83 8.10 1.62
C LEU A 223 -12.00 8.99 2.56
N HIS A 224 -12.33 9.02 3.85
CA HIS A 224 -11.59 9.82 4.84
C HIS A 224 -10.18 9.26 5.02
N LYS A 225 -10.05 7.95 5.25
CA LYS A 225 -8.79 7.23 5.37
C LYS A 225 -7.92 7.39 4.12
N LEU A 226 -8.52 7.25 2.93
CA LEU A 226 -7.81 7.46 1.66
C LEU A 226 -7.28 8.89 1.50
N ARG A 227 -8.12 9.90 1.80
CA ARG A 227 -7.72 11.32 1.74
C ARG A 227 -6.62 11.64 2.74
N GLN A 228 -6.71 11.11 3.95
CA GLN A 228 -5.67 11.28 4.96
C GLN A 228 -4.34 10.70 4.46
N PHE A 229 -4.33 9.47 3.95
CA PHE A 229 -3.13 8.82 3.41
C PHE A 229 -2.49 9.64 2.27
N ILE A 230 -3.30 10.14 1.33
CA ILE A 230 -2.80 10.98 0.22
C ILE A 230 -2.27 12.32 0.73
N THR A 231 -2.88 12.89 1.76
CA THR A 231 -2.42 14.14 2.39
C THR A 231 -1.08 13.94 3.08
N ASP A 232 -0.93 12.86 3.86
CA ASP A 232 0.33 12.49 4.52
C ASP A 232 1.44 12.25 3.49
N LEU A 233 1.13 11.53 2.40
CA LEU A 233 2.05 11.33 1.30
C LEU A 233 2.49 12.66 0.67
N ARG A 234 1.57 13.59 0.46
CA ARG A 234 1.84 14.92 -0.12
C ARG A 234 2.70 15.79 0.76
N LEU A 235 2.44 15.79 2.07
CA LEU A 235 3.17 16.63 3.03
C LEU A 235 4.60 16.17 3.24
N PHE A 236 4.84 14.86 3.31
CA PHE A 236 6.11 14.30 3.71
C PHE A 236 6.91 13.65 2.57
N PHE A 237 6.32 13.51 1.39
CA PHE A 237 6.94 12.83 0.27
C PHE A 237 6.65 13.56 -1.05
N PRO A 238 7.30 14.70 -1.31
CA PRO A 238 7.02 15.52 -2.50
C PRO A 238 7.29 14.75 -3.80
N VAL A 239 6.50 15.03 -4.83
CA VAL A 239 6.66 14.45 -6.18
C VAL A 239 8.01 14.82 -6.77
N SER A 240 8.44 16.07 -6.58
CA SER A 240 9.76 16.55 -7.04
C SER A 240 10.87 15.74 -6.37
N ALA A 241 11.71 15.11 -7.18
CA ALA A 241 12.86 14.40 -6.69
C ALA A 241 13.96 15.39 -6.27
N PRO A 242 14.59 15.22 -5.08
CA PRO A 242 15.73 16.03 -4.71
C PRO A 242 16.92 15.72 -5.64
N LYS A 243 17.86 16.67 -5.75
CA LYS A 243 19.11 16.44 -6.48
C LYS A 243 19.89 15.30 -5.85
N ILE A 244 20.53 14.48 -6.67
CA ILE A 244 21.35 13.36 -6.24
C ILE A 244 22.80 13.85 -6.20
N SER A 245 23.47 13.65 -5.08
CA SER A 245 24.92 13.90 -4.93
C SER A 245 25.76 12.75 -5.49
N GLU A 246 27.03 12.98 -5.75
CA GLU A 246 27.95 11.94 -6.23
C GLU A 246 28.06 10.77 -5.25
N ASN A 247 28.11 11.07 -3.95
CA ASN A 247 28.18 10.04 -2.91
C ASN A 247 26.90 9.16 -2.90
N GLU A 248 25.72 9.74 -3.09
CA GLU A 248 24.47 8.98 -3.16
C GLU A 248 24.39 8.05 -4.37
N LEU A 249 25.10 8.37 -5.46
CA LEU A 249 25.19 7.50 -6.64
C LEU A 249 25.89 6.17 -6.35
N LEU A 250 26.75 6.12 -5.34
CA LEU A 250 27.46 4.91 -4.91
C LEU A 250 26.57 3.98 -4.06
N HIS A 251 25.46 4.49 -3.51
CA HIS A 251 24.59 3.80 -2.56
C HIS A 251 23.14 3.63 -3.04
N PRO A 252 22.89 3.06 -4.24
CA PRO A 252 21.58 3.08 -4.90
C PRO A 252 20.43 2.43 -4.11
N ASN A 253 20.75 1.43 -3.30
CA ASN A 253 19.76 0.62 -2.59
C ASN A 253 19.43 1.13 -1.19
N GLU A 254 20.13 2.14 -0.70
CA GLU A 254 19.88 2.71 0.62
C GLU A 254 18.64 3.59 0.64
N ILE A 255 17.97 3.60 1.78
CA ILE A 255 16.78 4.44 1.98
C ILE A 255 17.20 5.88 2.25
N ARG A 256 16.70 6.79 1.41
CA ARG A 256 16.83 8.24 1.60
C ARG A 256 15.72 8.80 2.49
N SER A 257 14.50 8.40 2.21
CA SER A 257 13.31 8.83 2.95
C SER A 257 12.25 7.74 2.89
N LEU A 258 11.42 7.64 3.92
CA LEU A 258 10.36 6.65 3.96
C LEU A 258 9.12 7.10 4.73
N ILE A 259 8.01 6.49 4.35
CA ILE A 259 6.72 6.51 5.04
C ILE A 259 6.32 5.08 5.37
N LEU A 260 5.94 4.84 6.62
CA LEU A 260 5.23 3.64 7.05
C LEU A 260 3.76 3.99 7.29
N ALA A 261 2.87 3.24 6.66
CA ALA A 261 1.42 3.34 6.83
C ALA A 261 0.92 2.07 7.53
N ILE A 262 0.45 2.22 8.77
CA ILE A 262 -0.02 1.13 9.63
C ILE A 262 -1.52 0.99 9.47
N ASN A 263 -2.02 -0.23 9.29
CA ASN A 263 -3.45 -0.57 9.21
C ASN A 263 -4.22 0.23 8.16
N LEU A 264 -3.58 0.51 7.01
CA LEU A 264 -4.23 1.26 5.94
C LEU A 264 -5.38 0.46 5.32
N THR A 265 -5.16 -0.82 5.02
CA THR A 265 -6.12 -1.71 4.36
C THR A 265 -6.66 -2.82 5.25
N ASN A 266 -5.88 -3.26 6.21
CA ASN A 266 -6.26 -4.27 7.19
C ASN A 266 -6.09 -3.70 8.60
N ASP A 267 -7.21 -3.36 9.23
CA ASP A 267 -7.26 -2.76 10.55
C ASP A 267 -7.98 -3.70 11.54
N PRO A 268 -7.25 -4.43 12.39
CA PRO A 268 -7.85 -5.31 13.38
C PRO A 268 -8.72 -4.58 14.41
N THR A 269 -8.47 -3.28 14.62
CA THR A 269 -9.20 -2.48 15.60
C THR A 269 -10.55 -1.99 15.09
N GLN A 270 -10.88 -2.24 13.81
CA GLN A 270 -12.12 -1.78 13.18
C GLN A 270 -13.38 -2.32 13.86
N HIS A 271 -13.28 -3.52 14.43
CA HIS A 271 -14.38 -4.23 15.07
C HIS A 271 -14.42 -4.08 16.60
N PHE A 272 -13.53 -3.27 17.17
CA PHE A 272 -13.57 -2.98 18.59
C PHE A 272 -14.74 -2.06 18.93
N ALA A 273 -15.39 -2.29 20.07
CA ALA A 273 -16.38 -1.39 20.60
C ALA A 273 -15.77 -0.02 20.91
N ASP A 274 -16.57 1.06 20.80
CA ASP A 274 -16.10 2.44 21.01
C ASP A 274 -15.92 2.76 22.51
N ILE A 275 -15.12 1.96 23.21
CA ILE A 275 -14.85 2.15 24.64
C ILE A 275 -13.42 2.68 24.79
N ARG A 276 -13.31 3.77 25.55
CA ARG A 276 -12.01 4.29 25.97
C ARG A 276 -11.45 3.38 27.06
N ARG A 277 -10.25 2.86 26.83
CA ARG A 277 -9.51 2.08 27.81
C ARG A 277 -8.14 2.68 28.05
N ASP A 278 -7.69 2.58 29.29
CA ASP A 278 -6.29 2.84 29.61
C ASP A 278 -5.43 1.67 29.13
N PHE A 279 -4.40 1.99 28.38
CA PHE A 279 -3.51 1.03 27.75
C PHE A 279 -2.40 0.66 28.76
N HIS A 280 -2.55 -0.45 29.46
CA HIS A 280 -1.59 -0.88 30.50
C HIS A 280 -0.77 -2.12 30.14
N SER A 281 -0.81 -2.56 28.88
CA SER A 281 -0.07 -3.75 28.44
C SER A 281 1.43 -3.46 28.27
N SER A 282 2.28 -4.37 28.73
CA SER A 282 3.71 -4.37 28.41
C SER A 282 4.01 -4.65 26.93
N ASP A 283 3.03 -5.17 26.20
CA ASP A 283 3.04 -5.38 24.76
C ASP A 283 2.07 -4.40 24.09
N LEU A 284 2.60 -3.33 23.58
CA LEU A 284 1.83 -2.26 22.93
C LEU A 284 1.24 -2.65 21.57
N PHE A 285 1.55 -3.84 21.05
CA PHE A 285 0.99 -4.36 19.81
C PHE A 285 -0.13 -5.36 20.02
N SER A 286 -0.38 -5.75 21.26
CA SER A 286 -1.46 -6.64 21.60
C SER A 286 -2.34 -6.02 22.67
N PHE A 287 -3.58 -6.43 22.67
CA PHE A 287 -4.56 -5.94 23.58
C PHE A 287 -5.02 -7.08 24.50
N ASN A 288 -4.86 -6.89 25.81
CA ASN A 288 -5.31 -7.75 26.92
C ASN A 288 -4.80 -9.21 26.97
N ALA A 289 -5.42 -10.01 27.85
CA ALA A 289 -5.05 -11.38 28.18
C ALA A 289 -4.96 -12.34 26.97
N PHE A 290 -5.65 -12.03 25.88
CA PHE A 290 -5.59 -12.84 24.63
C PHE A 290 -4.52 -12.37 23.65
N GLU A 291 -3.78 -11.33 23.99
CA GLU A 291 -2.66 -10.79 23.20
C GLU A 291 -3.01 -10.63 21.71
N GLN A 292 -4.21 -10.15 21.44
CA GLN A 292 -4.70 -9.96 20.08
C GLN A 292 -3.89 -8.90 19.36
N ASN A 293 -3.36 -9.23 18.18
CA ASN A 293 -2.51 -8.32 17.42
C ASN A 293 -3.28 -7.10 16.93
N LEU A 294 -2.84 -5.91 17.30
CA LEU A 294 -3.40 -4.62 16.89
C LEU A 294 -2.90 -4.15 15.51
N VAL A 295 -1.88 -4.79 14.97
CA VAL A 295 -1.31 -4.42 13.67
C VAL A 295 -1.61 -5.51 12.65
N GLY A 296 -2.59 -5.27 11.79
CA GLY A 296 -2.96 -6.17 10.70
C GLY A 296 -2.09 -5.99 9.46
N SER A 297 -1.60 -4.76 9.20
CA SER A 297 -0.77 -4.48 8.03
C SER A 297 0.20 -3.32 8.24
N VAL A 298 1.35 -3.42 7.58
CA VAL A 298 2.34 -2.34 7.47
C VAL A 298 2.69 -2.16 5.99
N SER A 299 2.35 -1.00 5.45
CA SER A 299 2.70 -0.59 4.08
C SER A 299 3.85 0.41 4.13
N ILE A 300 4.87 0.18 3.32
CA ILE A 300 6.05 1.04 3.27
C ILE A 300 6.17 1.64 1.88
N ILE A 301 6.37 2.95 1.82
CA ILE A 301 6.78 3.67 0.62
C ILE A 301 8.10 4.35 0.94
N TYR A 302 9.12 4.08 0.16
CA TYR A 302 10.43 4.72 0.37
C TYR A 302 11.04 5.18 -0.93
N ARG A 303 11.85 6.22 -0.83
CA ARG A 303 12.72 6.71 -1.90
C ARG A 303 14.13 6.24 -1.59
N ASN A 304 14.79 5.60 -2.55
CA ASN A 304 16.19 5.23 -2.40
C ASN A 304 17.12 6.41 -2.78
N MET A 305 18.42 6.22 -2.65
CA MET A 305 19.41 7.28 -2.96
C MET A 305 19.38 7.68 -4.45
N TRP A 306 18.88 6.84 -5.34
CA TRP A 306 18.70 7.17 -6.76
C TRP A 306 17.34 7.77 -7.09
N ASN A 307 16.59 8.20 -6.09
CA ASN A 307 15.23 8.75 -6.22
C ASN A 307 14.19 7.79 -6.79
N GLU A 308 14.47 6.49 -6.85
CA GLU A 308 13.43 5.52 -7.20
C GLU A 308 12.43 5.38 -6.06
N ILE A 309 11.16 5.35 -6.41
CA ILE A 309 10.08 5.08 -5.46
C ILE A 309 9.85 3.58 -5.38
N ARG A 310 9.91 3.04 -4.19
CA ARG A 310 9.69 1.62 -3.91
C ARG A 310 8.64 1.43 -2.83
N THR A 311 7.91 0.33 -2.93
CA THR A 311 6.84 -0.02 -2.00
C THR A 311 7.01 -1.45 -1.52
N GLN A 312 6.64 -1.69 -0.27
CA GLN A 312 6.51 -3.03 0.31
C GLN A 312 5.24 -3.09 1.16
N HIS A 313 4.72 -4.28 1.30
CA HIS A 313 3.51 -4.53 2.09
C HIS A 313 3.65 -5.81 2.88
N PHE A 314 3.35 -5.73 4.15
CA PHE A 314 3.40 -6.84 5.08
C PHE A 314 2.06 -6.95 5.80
N GLU A 315 1.55 -8.16 5.92
CA GLU A 315 0.30 -8.47 6.59
C GLU A 315 0.49 -9.53 7.67
N GLY A 316 -0.42 -9.56 8.64
CA GLY A 316 -0.48 -10.54 9.70
C GLY A 316 0.43 -10.24 10.89
N GLU A 317 0.59 -11.21 11.77
CA GLU A 317 1.27 -11.06 13.07
C GLU A 317 2.73 -10.56 12.97
N GLN A 318 3.41 -10.88 11.89
CA GLN A 318 4.81 -10.51 11.69
C GLN A 318 4.99 -9.24 10.83
N ALA A 319 3.92 -8.50 10.56
CA ALA A 319 4.00 -7.32 9.68
C ALA A 319 5.03 -6.29 10.16
N VAL A 320 5.05 -5.98 11.46
CA VAL A 320 6.03 -5.06 12.07
C VAL A 320 7.45 -5.61 11.97
N LEU A 321 7.65 -6.88 12.31
CA LEU A 321 8.97 -7.52 12.27
C LEU A 321 9.56 -7.55 10.86
N ASN A 322 8.73 -7.85 9.86
CA ASN A 322 9.14 -7.82 8.46
C ASN A 322 9.48 -6.40 7.98
N ALA A 323 8.78 -5.39 8.50
CA ALA A 323 9.13 -3.99 8.25
C ALA A 323 10.51 -3.65 8.82
N LEU A 324 10.81 -4.01 10.08
CA LEU A 324 12.12 -3.81 10.69
C LEU A 324 13.22 -4.55 9.92
N LYS A 325 12.95 -5.77 9.46
CA LYS A 325 13.87 -6.54 8.63
C LYS A 325 14.17 -5.85 7.30
N LEU A 326 13.16 -5.29 6.64
CA LEU A 326 13.36 -4.51 5.42
C LEU A 326 14.23 -3.28 5.68
N LEU A 327 13.97 -2.53 6.74
CA LEU A 327 14.76 -1.33 7.09
C LEU A 327 16.22 -1.69 7.33
N SER A 328 16.49 -2.74 8.12
CA SER A 328 17.85 -3.21 8.37
C SER A 328 18.58 -3.65 7.10
N ASN A 329 17.86 -4.24 6.11
CA ASN A 329 18.44 -4.61 4.81
C ASN A 329 18.77 -3.41 3.90
N LYS A 330 18.14 -2.27 4.14
CA LYS A 330 18.23 -1.06 3.29
C LYS A 330 18.95 0.10 3.95
N ILE A 331 19.42 -0.08 5.18
CA ILE A 331 20.24 0.88 5.91
C ILE A 331 21.51 0.12 6.31
N TYR A 332 22.62 0.43 5.66
CA TYR A 332 23.88 -0.29 5.90
C TYR A 332 24.53 0.20 7.18
N ARG A 333 25.30 -0.69 7.77
CA ARG A 333 26.00 -0.38 9.02
C ARG A 333 26.94 0.80 8.83
N ASN A 334 26.88 1.73 9.78
CA ASN A 334 27.66 2.99 9.76
C ASN A 334 27.35 3.91 8.57
N SER A 335 26.25 3.70 7.85
CA SER A 335 25.78 4.67 6.85
C SER A 335 25.06 5.84 7.52
N ALA A 336 24.85 6.92 6.78
CA ALA A 336 24.02 8.02 7.26
C ALA A 336 22.56 7.56 7.46
N PRO A 337 21.87 8.03 8.49
CA PRO A 337 20.46 7.73 8.68
C PRO A 337 19.63 8.32 7.55
N PRO A 338 18.45 7.75 7.26
CA PRO A 338 17.51 8.33 6.32
C PRO A 338 17.17 9.79 6.67
N GLN A 339 17.05 10.65 5.65
CA GLN A 339 16.79 12.08 5.83
C GLN A 339 15.41 12.35 6.46
N SER A 340 14.43 11.50 6.16
CA SER A 340 13.12 11.57 6.80
C SER A 340 12.50 10.18 7.00
N VAL A 341 11.91 9.99 8.16
CA VAL A 341 11.21 8.77 8.56
C VAL A 341 9.88 9.18 9.16
N ASN A 342 8.78 8.82 8.53
CA ASN A 342 7.45 9.18 8.98
C ASN A 342 6.60 7.94 9.18
N VAL A 343 5.94 7.85 10.30
CA VAL A 343 5.05 6.75 10.65
C VAL A 343 3.64 7.29 10.84
N PHE A 344 2.69 6.72 10.12
CA PHE A 344 1.27 7.05 10.16
C PHE A 344 0.46 5.82 10.51
N CYS A 345 -0.53 5.99 11.35
CA CYS A 345 -1.46 4.93 11.72
C CYS A 345 -2.87 5.30 11.27
N TYR A 346 -3.54 4.36 10.61
CA TYR A 346 -4.90 4.52 10.07
C TYR A 346 -5.91 3.64 10.80
N SER A 347 -5.54 3.15 11.98
CA SER A 347 -6.43 2.38 12.86
C SER A 347 -7.61 3.21 13.34
N LYS A 348 -8.73 2.57 13.55
CA LYS A 348 -9.92 3.18 14.17
C LYS A 348 -9.63 3.49 15.64
N GLN A 349 -9.02 2.54 16.36
CA GLN A 349 -8.66 2.66 17.78
C GLN A 349 -7.12 2.63 17.94
N PHE A 350 -6.62 3.13 19.07
CA PHE A 350 -5.20 3.13 19.46
C PHE A 350 -4.23 3.76 18.45
N ARG A 351 -4.72 4.73 17.67
CA ARG A 351 -3.96 5.32 16.54
C ARG A 351 -2.66 5.99 16.99
N SER A 352 -2.69 6.79 18.05
CA SER A 352 -1.52 7.49 18.60
C SER A 352 -0.52 6.52 19.19
N GLU A 353 -0.98 5.61 20.00
CA GLU A 353 -0.17 4.64 20.73
C GLU A 353 0.58 3.71 19.75
N LEU A 354 -0.12 3.15 18.79
CA LEU A 354 0.49 2.32 17.75
C LEU A 354 1.49 3.10 16.90
N ARG A 355 1.14 4.32 16.52
CA ARG A 355 2.05 5.18 15.74
C ARG A 355 3.33 5.46 16.53
N GLU A 356 3.23 5.88 17.78
CA GLU A 356 4.37 6.23 18.64
C GLU A 356 5.25 5.01 18.93
N THR A 357 4.64 3.88 19.25
CA THR A 357 5.36 2.63 19.50
C THR A 357 6.13 2.16 18.27
N ILE A 358 5.49 2.15 17.09
CA ILE A 358 6.18 1.73 15.87
C ILE A 358 7.23 2.74 15.45
N ALA A 359 6.99 4.04 15.64
CA ALA A 359 7.98 5.06 15.38
C ALA A 359 9.23 4.88 16.25
N ASP A 360 9.06 4.58 17.56
CA ASP A 360 10.17 4.28 18.46
C ASP A 360 10.95 3.02 18.02
N LEU A 361 10.27 1.94 17.67
CA LEU A 361 10.92 0.72 17.18
C LEU A 361 11.69 0.95 15.88
N VAL A 362 11.11 1.67 14.94
CA VAL A 362 11.76 2.05 13.68
C VAL A 362 13.00 2.90 13.96
N HIS A 363 12.88 3.88 14.85
CA HIS A 363 14.00 4.74 15.23
C HIS A 363 15.14 3.95 15.89
N ARG A 364 14.84 3.06 16.82
CA ARG A 364 15.82 2.17 17.45
C ARG A 364 16.49 1.25 16.44
N CYS A 365 15.73 0.66 15.51
CA CYS A 365 16.26 -0.19 14.45
C CYS A 365 17.26 0.60 13.57
N ILE A 366 16.90 1.80 13.17
CA ILE A 366 17.77 2.70 12.38
C ILE A 366 19.03 3.05 13.19
N SER A 367 18.88 3.42 14.46
CA SER A 367 19.99 3.84 15.33
C SER A 367 20.99 2.71 15.57
N VAL A 368 20.52 1.46 15.72
CA VAL A 368 21.42 0.30 15.79
C VAL A 368 22.17 0.10 14.47
N GLN A 369 21.43 0.16 13.35
CA GLN A 369 22.02 -0.12 12.03
C GLN A 369 23.04 0.96 11.63
N THR A 370 22.78 2.22 11.95
CA THR A 370 23.71 3.34 11.71
C THR A 370 24.87 3.43 12.74
N GLY A 371 24.85 2.58 13.77
CA GLY A 371 25.86 2.56 14.82
C GLY A 371 25.71 3.64 15.90
N SER A 372 24.56 4.35 15.93
CA SER A 372 24.29 5.38 16.95
C SER A 372 24.00 4.80 18.33
N ILE A 373 23.52 3.56 18.40
CA ILE A 373 23.36 2.79 19.63
C ILE A 373 23.89 1.37 19.46
N TYR A 374 24.29 0.74 20.57
CA TYR A 374 24.75 -0.65 20.55
C TYR A 374 23.60 -1.63 20.32
N ALA A 375 23.85 -2.71 19.60
CA ALA A 375 22.85 -3.74 19.28
C ALA A 375 22.22 -4.38 20.53
N ASN A 376 22.96 -4.46 21.65
CA ASN A 376 22.42 -5.02 22.90
C ASN A 376 21.34 -4.15 23.55
N ALA A 377 21.29 -2.86 23.22
CA ALA A 377 20.26 -1.94 23.71
C ALA A 377 18.89 -2.17 23.05
N PHE A 378 18.85 -2.87 21.91
CA PHE A 378 17.64 -3.23 21.19
C PHE A 378 17.77 -4.64 20.62
N ASN A 379 17.76 -5.63 21.49
CA ASN A 379 17.94 -7.05 21.13
C ASN A 379 16.66 -7.89 21.25
N THR A 380 15.60 -7.35 21.85
CA THR A 380 14.32 -8.03 22.01
C THR A 380 13.16 -7.07 21.76
N VAL A 381 12.05 -7.61 21.23
CA VAL A 381 10.78 -6.91 21.09
C VAL A 381 9.63 -7.88 21.34
N LYS A 382 8.60 -7.42 22.03
CA LYS A 382 7.36 -8.19 22.21
C LYS A 382 6.33 -7.72 21.19
N VAL A 383 5.78 -8.63 20.40
CA VAL A 383 4.77 -8.35 19.38
C VAL A 383 3.71 -9.45 19.43
N ALA A 384 2.46 -9.06 19.59
CA ALA A 384 1.32 -9.98 19.64
C ALA A 384 1.53 -11.15 20.61
N GLY A 385 1.96 -10.81 21.81
CA GLY A 385 2.17 -11.76 22.91
C GLY A 385 3.41 -12.65 22.78
N ARG A 386 4.23 -12.46 21.75
CA ARG A 386 5.44 -13.26 21.53
C ARG A 386 6.68 -12.38 21.63
N THR A 387 7.67 -12.85 22.36
CA THR A 387 8.98 -12.19 22.44
C THR A 387 9.87 -12.66 21.29
N TRP A 388 10.45 -11.69 20.60
CA TRP A 388 11.33 -11.92 19.46
C TRP A 388 12.72 -11.38 19.77
N GLN A 389 13.75 -12.17 19.48
CA GLN A 389 15.14 -11.77 19.54
C GLN A 389 15.57 -11.16 18.20
N LEU A 390 16.21 -10.01 18.27
CA LEU A 390 16.76 -9.27 17.15
C LEU A 390 18.29 -9.41 17.18
N VAL A 391 18.86 -10.01 16.14
CA VAL A 391 20.29 -10.15 15.97
C VAL A 391 20.73 -9.35 14.74
N PHE A 392 21.28 -8.19 14.98
CA PHE A 392 21.74 -7.27 13.94
C PHE A 392 23.06 -7.71 13.35
N SER A 393 23.22 -7.58 12.04
CA SER A 393 24.43 -7.76 11.26
C SER A 393 24.64 -6.56 10.34
N ASP A 394 25.71 -6.54 9.56
CA ASP A 394 26.08 -5.39 8.72
C ASP A 394 24.98 -4.97 7.71
N LYS A 395 24.16 -5.89 7.25
CA LYS A 395 23.14 -5.62 6.22
C LYS A 395 21.79 -6.29 6.50
N ASN A 396 21.59 -6.79 7.71
CA ASN A 396 20.35 -7.53 8.02
C ASN A 396 20.13 -7.64 9.52
N VAL A 397 18.86 -7.82 9.90
CA VAL A 397 18.48 -8.29 11.23
C VAL A 397 17.89 -9.69 11.11
N LYS A 398 18.44 -10.64 11.86
CA LYS A 398 17.85 -11.96 12.03
C LYS A 398 16.86 -11.89 13.20
N ILE A 399 15.62 -12.26 12.94
CA ILE A 399 14.55 -12.25 13.92
C ILE A 399 14.20 -13.69 14.25
N LYS A 400 14.28 -14.05 15.52
CA LYS A 400 13.99 -15.39 16.02
C LYS A 400 12.98 -15.31 17.17
N PRO A 401 12.00 -16.20 17.26
CA PRO A 401 11.16 -16.29 18.44
C PRO A 401 12.02 -16.71 19.63
N VAL A 402 11.81 -16.07 20.77
CA VAL A 402 12.32 -16.55 22.05
C VAL A 402 11.34 -17.62 22.53
N ALA A 403 11.85 -18.79 22.89
CA ALA A 403 11.03 -19.82 23.48
C ALA A 403 10.62 -19.35 24.89
N GLU A 404 9.43 -18.82 25.00
CA GLU A 404 8.76 -18.67 26.30
C GLU A 404 8.21 -20.04 26.69
N GLN A 405 8.27 -20.36 27.99
CA GLN A 405 7.52 -21.51 28.49
C GLN A 405 6.07 -21.33 28.04
N ALA A 406 5.55 -22.30 27.32
CA ALA A 406 4.23 -22.25 26.73
C ALA A 406 3.21 -22.10 27.87
N VAL A 407 2.79 -20.89 28.17
CA VAL A 407 1.51 -20.66 28.80
C VAL A 407 0.49 -21.06 27.71
N GLU A 408 -0.18 -22.18 27.92
CA GLU A 408 -1.22 -22.62 27.01
C GLU A 408 -2.22 -21.49 26.82
N LYS A 409 -2.25 -20.91 25.60
CA LYS A 409 -3.30 -19.97 25.22
C LYS A 409 -4.62 -20.70 25.36
N VAL A 410 -5.44 -20.27 26.29
CA VAL A 410 -6.84 -20.72 26.38
C VAL A 410 -7.45 -20.62 25.00
N LYS A 411 -7.79 -21.76 24.40
CA LYS A 411 -8.35 -21.80 23.04
C LYS A 411 -9.78 -21.28 23.09
N ARG A 412 -9.94 -19.96 23.00
CA ARG A 412 -11.22 -19.27 22.88
C ARG A 412 -12.13 -19.86 21.81
N LEU A 413 -11.54 -20.39 20.72
CA LEU A 413 -12.20 -21.09 19.64
C LEU A 413 -13.14 -22.21 20.12
N THR A 414 -12.89 -22.85 21.27
CA THR A 414 -13.71 -23.95 21.78
C THR A 414 -15.07 -23.48 22.27
N ILE A 415 -15.15 -22.32 22.96
CA ILE A 415 -16.42 -21.75 23.45
C ILE A 415 -17.27 -21.24 22.27
N LEU A 416 -16.62 -20.58 21.30
CA LEU A 416 -17.30 -19.97 20.16
C LEU A 416 -17.70 -20.97 19.08
N SER A 417 -17.02 -22.12 18.98
CA SER A 417 -17.36 -23.18 18.00
C SER A 417 -18.75 -23.79 18.20
N HIS A 418 -19.30 -23.68 19.40
CA HIS A 418 -20.66 -24.14 19.71
C HIS A 418 -21.77 -23.13 19.37
N LEU A 419 -21.39 -21.89 19.02
CA LEU A 419 -22.30 -20.90 18.48
C LEU A 419 -22.29 -21.07 16.95
N SER A 420 -23.43 -21.42 16.34
CA SER A 420 -23.51 -21.79 14.93
C SER A 420 -23.10 -20.64 13.99
N LYS A 421 -22.32 -20.98 12.98
CA LYS A 421 -21.91 -20.22 11.78
C LYS A 421 -21.52 -18.75 11.99
N LYS A 422 -20.22 -18.53 12.03
CA LYS A 422 -19.59 -17.23 11.86
C LYS A 422 -20.05 -16.61 10.53
N GLY A 423 -20.68 -15.45 10.60
CA GLY A 423 -20.93 -14.66 9.40
C GLY A 423 -19.60 -14.33 8.71
N GLU A 424 -19.50 -14.64 7.43
CA GLU A 424 -18.31 -14.37 6.64
C GLU A 424 -17.98 -12.86 6.69
N ASN A 425 -16.80 -12.51 7.13
CA ASN A 425 -16.05 -11.22 7.01
C ASN A 425 -16.85 -9.96 6.62
N ARG A 426 -17.98 -9.69 7.26
CA ARG A 426 -18.71 -8.43 7.10
C ARG A 426 -18.43 -7.52 8.27
N VAL A 427 -18.43 -6.22 8.01
CA VAL A 427 -18.50 -5.21 9.07
C VAL A 427 -19.61 -5.61 10.02
N VAL A 428 -19.28 -5.85 11.28
CA VAL A 428 -20.28 -6.24 12.28
C VAL A 428 -21.15 -5.03 12.53
N VAL A 429 -22.41 -5.11 12.12
CA VAL A 429 -23.43 -4.12 12.49
C VAL A 429 -24.05 -4.60 13.79
N TYR A 430 -24.02 -3.77 14.80
CA TYR A 430 -24.56 -4.08 16.13
C TYR A 430 -25.25 -2.84 16.73
N PRO A 431 -26.21 -3.01 17.63
CA PRO A 431 -26.84 -1.91 18.36
C PRO A 431 -25.81 -1.15 19.19
N SER A 432 -25.72 0.18 18.98
CA SER A 432 -24.71 1.03 19.67
C SER A 432 -24.85 1.03 21.19
N GLN A 433 -26.04 0.72 21.71
CA GLN A 433 -26.33 0.60 23.13
C GLN A 433 -25.49 -0.49 23.83
N ILE A 434 -24.95 -1.47 23.08
CA ILE A 434 -24.03 -2.47 23.65
C ILE A 434 -22.79 -1.81 24.23
N ASN A 435 -22.35 -0.69 23.68
CA ASN A 435 -21.18 0.03 24.17
C ASN A 435 -21.36 0.56 25.61
N ASP A 436 -22.60 0.90 26.00
CA ASP A 436 -22.91 1.42 27.33
C ASP A 436 -22.78 0.35 28.44
N PHE A 437 -22.84 -0.93 28.03
CA PHE A 437 -22.74 -2.08 28.93
C PHE A 437 -21.37 -2.74 28.94
N ALA A 438 -20.46 -2.30 28.08
CA ALA A 438 -19.17 -2.93 27.97
C ALA A 438 -18.37 -2.78 29.28
N SER A 439 -17.87 -3.91 29.77
CA SER A 439 -17.08 -4.00 31.01
C SER A 439 -15.72 -4.61 30.74
N GLU A 440 -14.69 -3.95 31.24
CA GLU A 440 -13.31 -4.39 31.07
C GLU A 440 -13.04 -5.75 31.72
N GLY A 441 -12.36 -6.64 31.01
CA GLY A 441 -11.98 -7.95 31.50
C GLY A 441 -13.12 -8.97 31.59
N PHE A 442 -14.31 -8.66 31.07
CA PHE A 442 -15.43 -9.57 31.03
C PHE A 442 -15.76 -10.02 29.60
N LEU A 443 -16.11 -11.28 29.47
CA LEU A 443 -16.72 -11.83 28.26
C LEU A 443 -18.24 -11.62 28.38
N GLN A 444 -18.84 -10.85 27.45
CA GLN A 444 -20.22 -10.44 27.53
C GLN A 444 -21.01 -10.92 26.32
N PHE A 445 -22.18 -11.49 26.55
CA PHE A 445 -23.08 -12.02 25.54
C PHE A 445 -24.40 -11.25 25.53
N PHE A 446 -24.78 -10.72 24.38
CA PHE A 446 -26.00 -9.96 24.18
C PHE A 446 -26.91 -10.73 23.22
N PHE A 447 -28.05 -11.17 23.69
CA PHE A 447 -29.04 -11.93 22.92
C PHE A 447 -30.11 -11.00 22.35
N GLU A 448 -30.42 -11.15 21.09
CA GLU A 448 -31.49 -10.45 20.39
C GLU A 448 -32.45 -11.48 19.81
N ASP A 449 -33.76 -11.31 20.01
CA ASP A 449 -34.75 -12.21 19.43
C ASP A 449 -34.85 -12.02 17.93
N GLY A 450 -34.76 -13.12 17.20
CA GLY A 450 -34.90 -13.16 15.74
C GLY A 450 -36.24 -13.75 15.30
N LYS A 451 -36.44 -13.83 14.00
CA LYS A 451 -37.62 -14.45 13.40
C LYS A 451 -37.58 -15.97 13.54
N ASN A 452 -38.78 -16.60 13.59
CA ASN A 452 -38.93 -18.07 13.60
C ASN A 452 -38.29 -18.81 14.78
N GLY A 453 -38.24 -18.20 15.97
CA GLY A 453 -37.66 -18.84 17.15
C GLY A 453 -36.11 -18.93 17.15
N CYS A 454 -35.45 -18.31 16.18
CA CYS A 454 -34.00 -18.12 16.20
C CYS A 454 -33.66 -16.84 16.97
N PHE A 455 -32.39 -16.70 17.35
CA PHE A 455 -31.88 -15.49 17.99
C PHE A 455 -30.49 -15.13 17.43
N ASN A 456 -30.15 -13.86 17.56
CA ASN A 456 -28.81 -13.36 17.27
C ASN A 456 -28.02 -13.21 18.56
N VAL A 457 -26.72 -13.37 18.48
CA VAL A 457 -25.81 -13.18 19.63
C VAL A 457 -24.71 -12.23 19.23
N TYR A 458 -24.58 -11.15 19.97
CA TYR A 458 -23.40 -10.27 19.91
C TYR A 458 -22.50 -10.64 21.09
N ILE A 459 -21.24 -10.84 20.81
CA ILE A 459 -20.25 -11.21 21.81
C ILE A 459 -19.24 -10.08 21.90
N LEU A 460 -19.17 -9.48 23.09
CA LEU A 460 -18.15 -8.50 23.41
C LEU A 460 -17.13 -9.19 24.30
N ASP A 461 -15.92 -9.32 23.79
CA ASP A 461 -14.86 -9.98 24.53
C ASP A 461 -14.20 -9.04 25.54
N GLU A 462 -13.31 -9.58 26.34
CA GLU A 462 -12.54 -8.86 27.35
C GLU A 462 -11.68 -7.74 26.76
N ASN A 463 -11.55 -7.72 25.45
CA ASN A 463 -10.81 -6.75 24.65
C ASN A 463 -11.70 -5.73 23.95
N ASN A 464 -13.00 -5.73 24.21
CA ASN A 464 -14.00 -4.98 23.47
C ASN A 464 -14.06 -5.29 21.96
N HIS A 465 -13.52 -6.43 21.54
CA HIS A 465 -13.75 -6.90 20.19
C HIS A 465 -15.15 -7.49 20.11
N ILE A 466 -15.94 -7.05 19.13
CA ILE A 466 -17.32 -7.49 18.94
C ILE A 466 -17.42 -8.48 17.78
N GLU A 467 -18.10 -9.60 18.04
CA GLU A 467 -18.48 -10.60 17.03
C GLU A 467 -19.99 -10.78 17.04
N ASN A 468 -20.58 -11.16 15.92
CA ASN A 468 -21.98 -11.52 15.87
C ASN A 468 -22.20 -12.91 15.29
N TYR A 469 -23.22 -13.59 15.79
CA TYR A 469 -23.71 -14.86 15.32
C TYR A 469 -25.20 -14.71 15.05
N THR A 470 -25.59 -14.95 13.82
CA THR A 470 -26.98 -14.76 13.40
C THR A 470 -27.72 -16.08 13.25
N SER A 471 -29.02 -16.06 13.47
CA SER A 471 -29.89 -17.21 13.30
C SER A 471 -29.49 -18.44 14.13
N CYS A 472 -29.05 -18.22 15.37
CA CYS A 472 -28.75 -19.29 16.31
C CYS A 472 -30.02 -20.07 16.65
N SER A 473 -29.90 -21.42 16.67
CA SER A 473 -30.99 -22.32 17.00
C SER A 473 -30.88 -22.85 18.43
N GLY A 474 -31.94 -23.38 18.97
CA GLY A 474 -32.04 -23.88 20.36
C GLY A 474 -32.49 -22.82 21.32
N THR A 475 -32.42 -23.10 22.62
CA THR A 475 -32.78 -22.13 23.66
C THR A 475 -31.58 -21.33 24.15
N LYS A 476 -31.81 -20.07 24.51
CA LYS A 476 -30.77 -19.19 25.07
C LYS A 476 -30.22 -19.78 26.36
N GLU A 477 -31.08 -20.36 27.19
CA GLU A 477 -30.73 -20.97 28.47
C GLU A 477 -29.78 -22.17 28.31
N GLU A 478 -29.99 -22.99 27.27
CA GLU A 478 -29.09 -24.10 26.95
C GLU A 478 -27.70 -23.57 26.54
N LYS A 479 -27.68 -22.55 25.70
CA LYS A 479 -26.42 -21.92 25.29
C LYS A 479 -25.68 -21.27 26.45
N ILE A 480 -26.37 -20.57 27.33
CA ILE A 480 -25.78 -19.99 28.54
C ILE A 480 -25.19 -21.07 29.45
N ARG A 481 -25.90 -22.18 29.67
CA ARG A 481 -25.38 -23.29 30.49
C ARG A 481 -24.14 -23.90 29.88
N GLU A 482 -24.12 -24.09 28.57
CA GLU A 482 -22.99 -24.63 27.85
C GLU A 482 -21.76 -23.68 27.91
N ILE A 483 -21.98 -22.38 27.66
CA ILE A 483 -20.92 -21.35 27.75
C ILE A 483 -20.32 -21.33 29.17
N ASN A 484 -21.15 -21.30 30.20
CA ASN A 484 -20.69 -21.29 31.60
C ASN A 484 -19.90 -22.56 31.93
N ARG A 485 -20.32 -23.74 31.44
CA ARG A 485 -19.62 -24.98 31.65
C ARG A 485 -18.23 -24.97 31.01
N LEU A 486 -18.17 -24.61 29.72
CA LEU A 486 -16.93 -24.56 28.95
C LEU A 486 -15.95 -23.52 29.51
N TYR A 487 -16.49 -22.37 29.93
CA TYR A 487 -15.68 -21.32 30.53
C TYR A 487 -15.09 -21.76 31.86
N ALA A 488 -15.89 -22.42 32.71
CA ALA A 488 -15.43 -22.95 33.96
C ALA A 488 -14.38 -24.07 33.80
N GLU A 489 -14.57 -24.99 32.82
CA GLU A 489 -13.61 -26.04 32.50
C GLU A 489 -12.26 -25.46 32.06
N GLN A 490 -12.26 -24.45 31.21
CA GLN A 490 -11.03 -23.82 30.72
C GLN A 490 -10.26 -23.05 31.81
N TYR A 491 -10.95 -22.45 32.79
CA TYR A 491 -10.31 -21.70 33.84
C TYR A 491 -9.87 -22.58 35.02
N LEU A 492 -10.53 -23.71 35.25
CA LEU A 492 -10.13 -24.66 36.29
C LEU A 492 -8.84 -25.42 35.92
N GLU A 493 -8.53 -25.53 34.63
CA GLU A 493 -7.28 -26.14 34.14
C GLU A 493 -6.07 -25.18 34.19
N ASN A 494 -6.31 -23.86 34.26
CA ASN A 494 -5.27 -22.82 34.14
C ASN A 494 -5.15 -22.00 35.43
N ASP A 495 -4.39 -22.52 36.37
CA ASP A 495 -3.66 -21.83 37.45
C ASP A 495 -4.40 -21.01 38.53
N GLN A 496 -3.94 -21.19 39.77
CA GLN A 496 -4.51 -20.72 41.02
C GLN A 496 -4.43 -19.20 41.28
N ASN A 497 -3.97 -18.38 40.34
CA ASN A 497 -3.74 -16.93 40.53
C ASN A 497 -4.48 -15.98 39.59
N SER A 498 -5.32 -16.47 38.71
CA SER A 498 -6.10 -15.59 37.82
C SER A 498 -7.40 -15.15 38.46
N ILE A 499 -7.70 -13.86 38.40
CA ILE A 499 -9.02 -13.33 38.79
C ILE A 499 -10.04 -13.89 37.81
N PHE A 500 -10.89 -14.77 38.28
CA PHE A 500 -11.91 -15.44 37.49
C PHE A 500 -13.14 -14.56 37.37
N ASN A 501 -13.40 -14.04 36.18
CA ASN A 501 -14.58 -13.25 35.89
C ASN A 501 -15.58 -14.10 35.08
N TYR A 502 -16.72 -14.44 35.65
CA TYR A 502 -17.76 -15.16 34.98
C TYR A 502 -18.30 -14.40 33.77
N PRO A 503 -18.66 -15.09 32.64
CA PRO A 503 -19.32 -14.47 31.53
C PRO A 503 -20.62 -13.77 31.93
N GLN A 504 -20.87 -12.61 31.37
CA GLN A 504 -22.08 -11.83 31.61
C GLN A 504 -23.06 -12.00 30.44
N PHE A 505 -24.34 -12.10 30.76
CA PHE A 505 -25.38 -12.35 29.78
C PHE A 505 -26.46 -11.27 29.85
N TYR A 506 -26.84 -10.74 28.68
CA TYR A 506 -27.80 -9.68 28.52
C TYR A 506 -28.82 -10.03 27.44
N GLN A 507 -30.03 -9.46 27.56
CA GLN A 507 -31.07 -9.53 26.55
C GLN A 507 -31.33 -8.14 25.98
N LEU A 508 -31.37 -8.04 24.65
CA LEU A 508 -31.86 -6.87 23.93
C LEU A 508 -33.39 -6.97 23.82
N LEU A 509 -34.04 -5.90 24.20
CA LEU A 509 -35.49 -5.75 24.16
C LEU A 509 -35.83 -4.59 23.20
N GLU A 510 -36.66 -4.83 22.20
CA GLU A 510 -37.13 -3.79 21.29
C GLU A 510 -38.41 -3.17 21.89
N GLU A 511 -38.36 -1.90 22.26
CA GLU A 511 -39.52 -1.08 22.68
C GLU A 511 -39.76 0.04 21.66
N GLY A 512 -40.50 -0.25 20.59
CA GLY A 512 -40.68 0.69 19.47
C GLY A 512 -39.42 0.86 18.64
N ASP A 513 -38.90 2.08 18.52
CA ASP A 513 -37.68 2.39 17.79
C ASP A 513 -36.41 2.37 18.70
N GLU A 514 -36.59 2.06 20.00
CA GLU A 514 -35.48 2.02 20.95
C GLU A 514 -35.10 0.59 21.34
N VAL A 515 -33.82 0.30 21.42
CA VAL A 515 -33.26 -0.96 21.92
C VAL A 515 -32.82 -0.77 23.36
N LYS A 516 -33.44 -1.53 24.28
CA LYS A 516 -33.08 -1.55 25.69
C LYS A 516 -32.35 -2.83 26.06
N ILE A 517 -31.24 -2.71 26.78
CA ILE A 517 -30.44 -3.85 27.23
C ILE A 517 -30.71 -4.11 28.70
N VAL A 518 -31.01 -5.36 29.04
CA VAL A 518 -31.24 -5.78 30.43
C VAL A 518 -30.47 -7.06 30.73
N PRO A 519 -29.99 -7.26 31.96
CA PRO A 519 -29.38 -8.53 32.36
C PRO A 519 -30.32 -9.70 32.13
N PHE A 520 -29.81 -10.80 31.57
CA PHE A 520 -30.60 -11.98 31.26
C PHE A 520 -31.22 -12.56 32.55
N GLN A 521 -32.51 -12.97 32.48
CA GLN A 521 -33.33 -13.45 33.63
C GLN A 521 -33.50 -12.44 34.78
N SER A 522 -33.20 -11.17 34.58
CA SER A 522 -33.53 -10.12 35.55
C SER A 522 -35.04 -9.97 35.74
N LYS A 523 -35.46 -9.25 36.79
CA LYS A 523 -36.87 -8.93 37.01
C LYS A 523 -37.45 -8.18 35.80
N GLN A 524 -36.73 -7.25 35.24
CA GLN A 524 -37.12 -6.47 34.06
C GLN A 524 -37.28 -7.34 32.80
N HIS A 525 -36.42 -8.32 32.59
CA HIS A 525 -36.53 -9.28 31.52
C HIS A 525 -37.81 -10.14 31.68
N ARG A 526 -38.06 -10.66 32.88
CA ARG A 526 -39.28 -11.46 33.14
C ARG A 526 -40.57 -10.67 32.98
N GLU A 527 -40.64 -9.43 33.45
CA GLU A 527 -41.78 -8.53 33.26
C GLU A 527 -42.05 -8.21 31.78
N PHE A 528 -41.01 -8.04 30.99
CA PHE A 528 -41.14 -7.83 29.55
C PHE A 528 -41.70 -9.06 28.84
N MET A 529 -41.16 -10.25 29.11
CA MET A 529 -41.66 -11.51 28.52
C MET A 529 -43.09 -11.81 28.89
N GLN A 530 -43.55 -11.44 30.09
CA GLN A 530 -44.98 -11.57 30.51
C GLN A 530 -45.92 -10.59 29.79
N LYS A 531 -45.43 -9.49 29.25
CA LYS A 531 -46.24 -8.52 28.49
C LYS A 531 -46.38 -8.89 27.01
N GLN A 532 -45.50 -9.74 26.48
CA GLN A 532 -45.51 -10.18 25.08
C GLN A 532 -46.25 -11.53 24.87
N GLY A 533 -46.48 -12.32 25.90
CA GLY A 533 -47.25 -13.58 25.88
C GLY A 533 -48.68 -13.34 26.34
#